data_fba95b2c55ca46cd057bf4c6b45d7512
#
_entry.id   fba95b2c55ca46cd057bf4c6b45d7512
#
_cell.length_a   1.000
_cell.length_b   1.000
_cell.length_c   1.000
_cell.angle_alpha   90.00
_cell.angle_beta   90.00
_cell.angle_gamma   90.00
#
_symmetry.space_group_name_H-M   'P 1'
#
loop_
_entity.id
_entity.type
_entity.pdbx_description
1 polymer ?
#
loop_
_entity_poly.entity_id
_entity_poly.type
_entity_poly.pdbx_seq_one_letter_code
_entity_poly.pdbx_strand_id
1 'polypeptide(L)'
;MQFEDLGKNLPALFSALLVSILFIQSGLDKVFDWKGNLEWLTGHFSKTFLRGTVPPMLAAITLMELATGVLSAAGIIYFLAAASTVLIFYASVLGALSIVALFFGQRVAKDYPGAAVLVPYFILLLILMHLTNPFLKA
;
A
#
# COMPACT_ATOMS: atom_id res chain seq x y z
N MET A 1 24.31 -13.77 0.94
CA MET A 1 23.48 -13.66 -0.28
C MET A 1 24.40 -13.70 -1.50
N GLN A 2 24.03 -14.48 -2.46
CA GLN A 2 24.78 -14.56 -3.70
C GLN A 2 24.30 -13.52 -4.70
N PHE A 3 25.18 -13.12 -5.60
CA PHE A 3 24.84 -12.13 -6.66
C PHE A 3 23.66 -12.61 -7.52
N GLU A 4 23.59 -13.92 -7.74
CA GLU A 4 22.52 -14.55 -8.49
C GLU A 4 21.15 -14.38 -7.82
N ASP A 5 21.12 -14.48 -6.48
CA ASP A 5 19.87 -14.25 -5.71
C ASP A 5 19.39 -12.81 -5.87
N LEU A 6 20.31 -11.86 -5.87
CA LEU A 6 19.97 -10.47 -6.11
C LEU A 6 19.36 -10.28 -7.50
N GLY A 7 19.99 -10.85 -8.54
CA GLY A 7 19.51 -10.72 -9.92
C GLY A 7 18.12 -11.30 -10.11
N LYS A 8 17.85 -12.47 -9.52
CA LYS A 8 16.55 -13.12 -9.61
C LYS A 8 15.43 -12.32 -8.95
N ASN A 9 15.75 -11.52 -7.96
CA ASN A 9 14.78 -10.80 -7.15
C ASN A 9 14.70 -9.30 -7.48
N LEU A 10 15.39 -8.85 -8.53
CA LEU A 10 15.36 -7.42 -8.90
C LEU A 10 13.93 -6.91 -9.15
N PRO A 11 13.05 -7.60 -9.88
CA PRO A 11 11.69 -7.10 -10.05
C PRO A 11 10.96 -6.93 -8.73
N ALA A 12 11.13 -7.86 -7.80
CA ALA A 12 10.53 -7.76 -6.46
C ALA A 12 11.11 -6.58 -5.68
N LEU A 13 12.43 -6.37 -5.74
CA LEU A 13 13.09 -5.29 -5.02
C LEU A 13 12.71 -3.91 -5.56
N PHE A 14 12.67 -3.74 -6.88
CA PHE A 14 12.23 -2.49 -7.48
C PHE A 14 10.77 -2.19 -7.17
N SER A 15 9.92 -3.21 -7.24
CA SER A 15 8.50 -3.07 -6.89
C SER A 15 8.33 -2.71 -5.42
N ALA A 16 9.09 -3.36 -4.53
CA ALA A 16 9.06 -3.05 -3.09
C ALA A 16 9.54 -1.63 -2.80
N LEU A 17 10.54 -1.16 -3.54
CA LEU A 17 11.03 0.21 -3.40
C LEU A 17 9.95 1.22 -3.79
N LEU A 18 9.28 1.01 -4.91
CA LEU A 18 8.18 1.87 -5.35
C LEU A 18 7.04 1.85 -4.32
N VAL A 19 6.68 0.68 -3.81
CA VAL A 19 5.65 0.52 -2.77
C VAL A 19 6.05 1.28 -1.50
N SER A 20 7.32 1.20 -1.09
CA SER A 20 7.82 1.94 0.08
C SER A 20 7.62 3.44 -0.10
N ILE A 21 8.06 3.97 -1.22
CA ILE A 21 7.97 5.40 -1.52
C ILE A 21 6.50 5.85 -1.55
N LEU A 22 5.68 5.12 -2.31
CA LEU A 22 4.27 5.45 -2.49
C LEU A 22 3.52 5.50 -1.16
N PHE A 23 3.64 4.44 -0.37
CA PHE A 23 2.84 4.30 0.85
C PHE A 23 3.38 5.14 2.00
N ILE A 24 4.69 5.28 2.14
CA ILE A 24 5.26 6.16 3.17
C ILE A 24 4.88 7.61 2.87
N GLN A 25 5.06 8.06 1.64
CA GLN A 25 4.72 9.43 1.26
C GLN A 25 3.23 9.69 1.44
N SER A 26 2.36 8.77 1.01
CA SER A 26 0.92 8.93 1.15
C SER A 26 0.48 8.97 2.61
N GLY A 27 1.05 8.09 3.44
CA GLY A 27 0.74 8.07 4.87
C GLY A 27 1.25 9.31 5.60
N LEU A 28 2.48 9.75 5.31
CA LEU A 28 3.04 10.95 5.91
C LEU A 28 2.28 12.21 5.51
N ASP A 29 1.82 12.29 4.27
CA ASP A 29 0.99 13.40 3.81
C ASP A 29 -0.29 13.53 4.66
N LYS A 30 -0.90 12.41 5.01
CA LYS A 30 -2.07 12.39 5.88
C LYS A 30 -1.74 12.80 7.31
N VAL A 31 -0.59 12.38 7.83
CA VAL A 31 -0.17 12.75 9.19
C VAL A 31 0.14 14.24 9.29
N PHE A 32 0.90 14.77 8.32
CA PHE A 32 1.35 16.15 8.37
C PHE A 32 0.26 17.16 8.01
N ASP A 33 -0.73 16.75 7.24
CA ASP A 33 -1.88 17.58 6.91
C ASP A 33 -3.19 16.87 7.26
N TRP A 34 -3.25 16.39 8.51
CA TRP A 34 -4.42 15.65 9.01
C TRP A 34 -5.71 16.45 8.87
N LYS A 35 -5.68 17.73 9.28
CA LYS A 35 -6.86 18.59 9.25
C LYS A 35 -7.35 18.81 7.82
N GLY A 36 -6.45 19.10 6.89
CA GLY A 36 -6.79 19.29 5.48
C GLY A 36 -7.36 18.03 4.85
N ASN A 37 -6.76 16.89 5.11
CA ASN A 37 -7.27 15.60 4.63
C ASN A 37 -8.64 15.29 5.23
N LEU A 38 -8.82 15.54 6.53
CA LEU A 38 -10.08 15.30 7.21
C LEU A 38 -11.21 16.16 6.64
N GLU A 39 -10.96 17.44 6.41
CA GLU A 39 -11.93 18.35 5.84
C GLU A 39 -12.31 17.95 4.41
N TRP A 40 -11.32 17.63 3.59
CA TRP A 40 -11.56 17.23 2.21
C TRP A 40 -12.38 15.93 2.14
N LEU A 41 -12.02 14.93 2.93
CA LEU A 41 -12.73 13.65 2.95
C LEU A 41 -14.14 13.79 3.53
N THR A 42 -14.31 14.65 4.53
CA THR A 42 -15.65 14.92 5.08
C THR A 42 -16.58 15.44 4.00
N GLY A 43 -16.10 16.38 3.18
CA GLY A 43 -16.84 16.86 2.02
C GLY A 43 -17.06 15.78 0.95
N HIS A 44 -16.02 15.01 0.68
CA HIS A 44 -16.02 13.95 -0.33
C HIS A 44 -17.07 12.87 -0.05
N PHE A 45 -17.29 12.51 1.23
CA PHE A 45 -18.25 11.49 1.65
C PHE A 45 -19.56 12.06 2.19
N SER A 46 -19.77 13.37 2.12
CA SER A 46 -20.91 14.06 2.76
C SER A 46 -22.29 13.56 2.31
N LYS A 47 -22.38 13.07 1.07
CA LYS A 47 -23.64 12.58 0.49
C LYS A 47 -23.71 11.05 0.43
N THR A 48 -22.86 10.37 1.16
CA THR A 48 -22.79 8.91 1.13
C THR A 48 -23.16 8.33 2.50
N PHE A 49 -23.37 7.00 2.55
CA PHE A 49 -23.62 6.32 3.83
C PHE A 49 -22.39 6.32 4.74
N LEU A 50 -21.20 6.64 4.21
CA LEU A 50 -19.97 6.74 4.99
C LEU A 50 -19.78 8.08 5.69
N ARG A 51 -20.70 9.03 5.47
CA ARG A 51 -20.64 10.31 6.19
C ARG A 51 -20.66 10.06 7.70
N GLY A 52 -19.87 10.84 8.43
CA GLY A 52 -19.76 10.68 9.88
C GLY A 52 -18.79 9.59 10.32
N THR A 53 -18.25 8.80 9.39
CA THR A 53 -17.25 7.76 9.70
C THR A 53 -15.84 8.15 9.24
N VAL A 54 -15.67 9.37 8.72
CA VAL A 54 -14.42 9.81 8.09
C VAL A 54 -13.25 9.82 9.08
N PRO A 55 -13.35 10.33 10.32
CA PRO A 55 -12.20 10.33 11.21
C PRO A 55 -11.63 8.94 11.47
N PRO A 56 -12.42 7.91 11.85
CA PRO A 56 -11.85 6.58 12.03
C PRO A 56 -11.37 5.94 10.72
N MET A 57 -12.03 6.20 9.60
CA MET A 57 -11.56 5.70 8.29
C MET A 57 -10.21 6.30 7.92
N LEU A 58 -10.04 7.61 8.09
CA LEU A 58 -8.78 8.28 7.79
C LEU A 58 -7.66 7.74 8.70
N ALA A 59 -7.94 7.56 9.99
CA ALA A 59 -6.97 6.98 10.91
C ALA A 59 -6.57 5.57 10.50
N ALA A 60 -7.53 4.72 10.16
CA ALA A 60 -7.27 3.35 9.75
C ALA A 60 -6.43 3.28 8.47
N ILE A 61 -6.81 4.03 7.45
CA ILE A 61 -6.07 3.99 6.18
C ILE A 61 -4.66 4.57 6.31
N THR A 62 -4.50 5.62 7.10
CA THR A 62 -3.19 6.22 7.37
C THR A 62 -2.27 5.19 8.02
N LEU A 63 -2.77 4.48 9.03
CA LEU A 63 -2.01 3.44 9.73
C LEU A 63 -1.64 2.30 8.77
N MET A 64 -2.58 1.84 7.96
CA MET A 64 -2.34 0.79 6.97
C MET A 64 -1.31 1.20 5.93
N GLU A 65 -1.37 2.43 5.45
CA GLU A 65 -0.43 2.94 4.46
C GLU A 65 0.99 3.04 5.04
N LEU A 66 1.12 3.63 6.21
CA LEU A 66 2.43 3.73 6.88
C LEU A 66 3.00 2.36 7.19
N ALA A 67 2.18 1.44 7.70
CA ALA A 67 2.61 0.08 7.98
C ALA A 67 3.08 -0.64 6.71
N THR A 68 2.34 -0.48 5.60
CA THR A 68 2.73 -1.06 4.30
C THR A 68 4.08 -0.53 3.84
N GLY A 69 4.24 0.78 3.84
CA GLY A 69 5.47 1.41 3.35
C GLY A 69 6.69 1.06 4.21
N VAL A 70 6.54 1.13 5.52
CA VAL A 70 7.63 0.77 6.45
C VAL A 70 7.98 -0.71 6.35
N LEU A 71 6.98 -1.57 6.29
CA LEU A 71 7.21 -3.01 6.17
C LEU A 71 7.89 -3.37 4.85
N SER A 72 7.53 -2.70 3.76
CA SER A 72 8.18 -2.89 2.47
C SER A 72 9.65 -2.46 2.50
N ALA A 73 9.94 -1.30 3.10
CA ALA A 73 11.30 -0.81 3.25
C ALA A 73 12.14 -1.75 4.14
N ALA A 74 11.58 -2.16 5.28
CA ALA A 74 12.22 -3.14 6.16
C ALA A 74 12.42 -4.47 5.44
N GLY A 75 11.50 -4.85 4.58
CA GLY A 75 11.59 -6.07 3.77
C GLY A 75 12.74 -6.04 2.79
N ILE A 76 13.02 -4.91 2.18
CA ILE A 76 14.18 -4.75 1.30
C ILE A 76 15.47 -4.94 2.09
N ILE A 77 15.57 -4.29 3.26
CA ILE A 77 16.73 -4.40 4.13
C ILE A 77 16.91 -5.86 4.59
N TYR A 78 15.82 -6.51 4.98
CA TYR A 78 15.84 -7.90 5.41
C TYR A 78 16.29 -8.83 4.28
N PHE A 79 15.85 -8.59 3.05
CA PHE A 79 16.32 -9.35 1.90
C PHE A 79 17.83 -9.21 1.72
N LEU A 80 18.36 -8.00 1.81
CA LEU A 80 19.78 -7.75 1.66
C LEU A 80 20.60 -8.43 2.77
N ALA A 81 20.03 -8.58 3.96
CA ALA A 81 20.70 -9.20 5.09
C ALA A 81 20.54 -10.73 5.13
N ALA A 82 19.37 -11.26 4.75
CA ALA A 82 18.99 -12.65 4.98
C ALA A 82 18.50 -13.39 3.72
N ALA A 83 18.49 -12.72 2.56
CA ALA A 83 18.06 -13.28 1.27
C ALA A 83 16.63 -13.85 1.32
N SER A 84 15.74 -13.24 2.13
CA SER A 84 14.34 -13.65 2.26
C SER A 84 13.41 -12.50 1.87
N THR A 85 12.40 -12.81 1.07
CA THR A 85 11.39 -11.83 0.62
C THR A 85 10.12 -11.89 1.47
N VAL A 86 10.13 -12.58 2.60
CA VAL A 86 8.91 -12.80 3.38
C VAL A 86 8.28 -11.51 3.89
N LEU A 87 9.08 -10.54 4.31
CA LEU A 87 8.54 -9.26 4.79
C LEU A 87 7.94 -8.45 3.64
N ILE A 88 8.55 -8.51 2.46
CA ILE A 88 8.00 -7.86 1.25
C ILE A 88 6.65 -8.49 0.91
N PHE A 89 6.53 -9.81 1.05
CA PHE A 89 5.26 -10.50 0.83
C PHE A 89 4.16 -9.93 1.73
N TYR A 90 4.40 -9.84 3.03
CA TYR A 90 3.39 -9.31 3.96
C TYR A 90 3.10 -7.84 3.71
N ALA A 91 4.10 -7.06 3.29
CA ALA A 91 3.87 -5.67 2.86
C ALA A 91 2.93 -5.61 1.65
N SER A 92 3.11 -6.50 0.67
CA SER A 92 2.25 -6.54 -0.52
C SER A 92 0.82 -6.92 -0.18
N VAL A 93 0.62 -7.83 0.78
CA VAL A 93 -0.71 -8.22 1.25
C VAL A 93 -1.41 -7.03 1.92
N LEU A 94 -0.71 -6.37 2.85
CA LEU A 94 -1.28 -5.21 3.55
C LEU A 94 -1.54 -4.05 2.58
N GLY A 95 -0.65 -3.84 1.62
CA GLY A 95 -0.82 -2.82 0.58
C GLY A 95 -2.02 -3.10 -0.30
N ALA A 96 -2.19 -4.35 -0.73
CA ALA A 96 -3.34 -4.75 -1.54
C ALA A 96 -4.65 -4.53 -0.77
N LEU A 97 -4.67 -4.86 0.52
CA LEU A 97 -5.83 -4.61 1.37
C LEU A 97 -6.12 -3.11 1.49
N SER A 98 -5.07 -2.29 1.64
CA SER A 98 -5.21 -0.83 1.70
C SER A 98 -5.82 -0.28 0.41
N ILE A 99 -5.35 -0.76 -0.74
CA ILE A 99 -5.88 -0.31 -2.05
C ILE A 99 -7.34 -0.74 -2.22
N VAL A 100 -7.71 -1.94 -1.79
CA VAL A 100 -9.12 -2.39 -1.83
C VAL A 100 -9.99 -1.45 -1.00
N ALA A 101 -9.54 -1.08 0.20
CA ALA A 101 -10.29 -0.16 1.06
C ALA A 101 -10.43 1.22 0.42
N LEU A 102 -9.35 1.76 -0.15
CA LEU A 102 -9.36 3.04 -0.86
C LEU A 102 -10.26 2.99 -2.09
N PHE A 103 -10.16 1.92 -2.86
CA PHE A 103 -10.98 1.72 -4.06
C PHE A 103 -12.46 1.68 -3.70
N PHE A 104 -12.82 0.93 -2.66
CA PHE A 104 -14.20 0.87 -2.18
C PHE A 104 -14.71 2.27 -1.81
N GLY A 105 -13.91 3.04 -1.06
CA GLY A 105 -14.28 4.40 -0.68
C GLY A 105 -14.52 5.31 -1.89
N GLN A 106 -13.62 5.25 -2.89
CA GLN A 106 -13.76 6.06 -4.09
C GLN A 106 -15.00 5.66 -4.90
N ARG A 107 -15.32 4.37 -4.96
CA ARG A 107 -16.54 3.90 -5.63
C ARG A 107 -17.81 4.36 -4.89
N VAL A 108 -17.80 4.35 -3.57
CA VAL A 108 -18.92 4.85 -2.76
C VAL A 108 -19.13 6.35 -3.01
N ALA A 109 -18.06 7.11 -3.05
CA ALA A 109 -18.12 8.55 -3.33
C ALA A 109 -18.42 8.87 -4.80
N LYS A 110 -18.49 7.85 -5.67
CA LYS A 110 -18.66 7.98 -7.13
C LYS A 110 -17.52 8.78 -7.78
N ASP A 111 -16.36 8.76 -7.14
CA ASP A 111 -15.13 9.33 -7.71
C ASP A 111 -14.45 8.26 -8.55
N TYR A 112 -15.01 8.02 -9.75
CA TYR A 112 -14.53 6.96 -10.62
C TYR A 112 -13.13 7.22 -11.18
N PRO A 113 -12.75 8.45 -11.54
CA PRO A 113 -11.35 8.72 -11.89
C PRO A 113 -10.39 8.43 -10.73
N GLY A 114 -10.76 8.80 -9.49
CA GLY A 114 -9.98 8.50 -8.30
C GLY A 114 -9.87 7.01 -8.04
N ALA A 115 -10.94 6.25 -8.29
CA ALA A 115 -10.90 4.79 -8.19
C ALA A 115 -9.99 4.19 -9.27
N ALA A 116 -10.06 4.68 -10.50
CA ALA A 116 -9.31 4.14 -11.63
C ALA A 116 -7.80 4.23 -11.42
N VAL A 117 -7.29 5.30 -10.81
CA VAL A 117 -5.84 5.46 -10.59
C VAL A 117 -5.28 4.46 -9.58
N LEU A 118 -6.13 3.81 -8.79
CA LEU A 118 -5.71 2.80 -7.82
C LEU A 118 -5.46 1.44 -8.47
N VAL A 119 -6.05 1.18 -9.64
CA VAL A 119 -5.98 -0.13 -10.29
C VAL A 119 -4.54 -0.53 -10.67
N PRO A 120 -3.72 0.35 -11.30
CA PRO A 120 -2.32 -0.02 -11.59
C PRO A 120 -1.53 -0.38 -10.33
N TYR A 121 -1.75 0.33 -9.22
CA TYR A 121 -1.09 0.02 -7.96
C TYR A 121 -1.50 -1.34 -7.42
N PHE A 122 -2.79 -1.67 -7.56
CA PHE A 122 -3.31 -2.97 -7.14
C PHE A 122 -2.66 -4.11 -7.94
N ILE A 123 -2.57 -3.93 -9.26
CA ILE A 123 -1.93 -4.92 -10.15
C ILE A 123 -0.47 -5.11 -9.76
N LEU A 124 0.25 -4.01 -9.52
CA LEU A 124 1.65 -4.08 -9.05
C LEU A 124 1.77 -4.88 -7.77
N LEU A 125 0.88 -4.63 -6.80
CA LEU A 125 0.90 -5.33 -5.51
C LEU A 125 0.60 -6.82 -5.66
N LEU A 126 -0.32 -7.20 -6.54
CA LEU A 126 -0.61 -8.61 -6.82
C LEU A 126 0.59 -9.31 -7.45
N ILE A 127 1.27 -8.66 -8.38
CA ILE A 127 2.49 -9.19 -9.00
C ILE A 127 3.57 -9.36 -7.92
N LEU A 128 3.76 -8.34 -7.11
CA LEU A 128 4.74 -8.39 -6.02
C LEU A 128 4.43 -9.51 -5.03
N MET A 129 3.16 -9.66 -4.67
CA MET A 129 2.69 -10.72 -3.79
C MET A 129 3.01 -12.09 -4.39
N HIS A 130 2.78 -12.28 -5.67
CA HIS A 130 3.09 -13.53 -6.36
C HIS A 130 4.60 -13.81 -6.39
N LEU A 131 5.40 -12.80 -6.71
CA LEU A 131 6.86 -12.94 -6.80
C LEU A 131 7.52 -13.28 -5.47
N THR A 132 6.90 -12.88 -4.35
CA THR A 132 7.51 -13.00 -3.01
C THR A 132 6.79 -13.99 -2.12
N ASN A 133 5.79 -14.71 -2.64
CA ASN A 133 4.90 -15.57 -1.86
C ASN A 133 5.67 -16.81 -1.33
N PRO A 134 5.86 -16.92 0.00
CA PRO A 134 6.58 -18.07 0.57
C PRO A 134 5.75 -19.36 0.53
N PHE A 135 4.46 -19.26 0.23
CA PHE A 135 3.57 -20.44 0.15
C PHE A 135 3.51 -21.04 -1.26
N LEU A 136 4.04 -20.32 -2.26
CA LEU A 136 4.17 -20.86 -3.62
C LEU A 136 5.51 -21.58 -3.73
N LYS A 137 5.46 -22.90 -3.84
CA LYS A 137 6.66 -23.71 -4.05
C LYS A 137 6.74 -24.10 -5.52
N ALA A 138 7.88 -23.85 -6.10
CA ALA A 138 8.16 -24.33 -7.45
C ALA A 138 8.22 -25.86 -7.47
#